data_11a5c78b85a17567ef83c5a2244e93f5
#
_entry.id   11a5c78b85a17567ef83c5a2244e93f5
#
_cell.length_a   1.000
_cell.length_b   1.000
_cell.length_c   1.000
_cell.angle_alpha   90.00
_cell.angle_beta   90.00
_cell.angle_gamma   90.00
#
_symmetry.space_group_name_H-M   'P 1'
#
loop_
_entity.id
_entity.type
_entity.pdbx_description
1 polymer ?
#
loop_
_entity_poly.entity_id
_entity_poly.type
_entity_poly.pdbx_seq_one_letter_code
_entity_poly.pdbx_strand_id
1 'polypeptide(L)'
;TFLTQTWGRIGAIIGAGVVFLIVASTGQANPAFWKLEWPETDFSKHSVPFEEIFSGGVPRDGIPPIYDPNFASIDAVAKHYKGTEPVIEVSLDGKAHAYPLGILMTHEIVNDELAGKKIAVTYCPLCSSAVVFDRNVNGKIHTLGVSGKLRNSDLFMWDHETLSWWQQFTGEAIVGAAARMRLTP
;
A
#
# COMPACT_ATOMS: atom_id res chain seq x y z
N THR A 1 -33.84 -26.99 48.73
CA THR A 1 -33.19 -25.93 49.54
C THR A 1 -33.01 -24.70 48.63
N PHE A 2 -33.88 -23.69 48.82
CA PHE A 2 -33.84 -22.44 48.08
C PHE A 2 -32.92 -21.44 48.80
N LEU A 3 -31.99 -20.82 48.08
CA LEU A 3 -31.18 -19.73 48.60
C LEU A 3 -31.97 -18.42 48.43
N THR A 4 -32.23 -17.73 49.55
CA THR A 4 -32.83 -16.41 49.60
C THR A 4 -31.76 -15.34 49.50
N GLN A 5 -31.88 -14.45 48.49
CA GLN A 5 -30.98 -13.35 48.28
C GLN A 5 -31.51 -12.09 48.99
N THR A 6 -30.75 -11.57 49.94
CA THR A 6 -31.05 -10.30 50.64
C THR A 6 -30.69 -9.12 49.78
N TRP A 7 -31.62 -8.21 49.55
CA TRP A 7 -31.39 -6.95 48.83
C TRP A 7 -30.66 -5.94 49.72
N GLY A 8 -29.38 -5.72 49.38
CA GLY A 8 -28.60 -4.64 49.97
C GLY A 8 -28.91 -3.31 49.27
N ARG A 9 -29.00 -2.25 50.07
CA ARG A 9 -29.25 -0.88 49.69
C ARG A 9 -28.30 -0.41 48.63
N ILE A 10 -28.85 0.06 47.48
CA ILE A 10 -28.09 0.70 46.40
C ILE A 10 -27.85 2.13 46.81
N GLY A 11 -26.60 2.48 47.19
CA GLY A 11 -26.13 3.85 47.34
C GLY A 11 -26.03 4.47 45.95
N ALA A 12 -26.63 5.62 45.74
CA ALA A 12 -26.51 6.39 44.52
C ALA A 12 -25.09 6.93 44.40
N ILE A 13 -24.31 6.33 43.51
CA ILE A 13 -23.01 6.88 43.04
C ILE A 13 -23.35 7.79 41.86
N ILE A 14 -23.23 9.11 42.09
CA ILE A 14 -23.22 10.11 41.01
C ILE A 14 -21.91 9.90 40.28
N GLY A 15 -21.96 9.09 39.23
CA GLY A 15 -20.86 8.92 38.29
C GLY A 15 -20.79 10.14 37.39
N ALA A 16 -19.73 10.95 37.49
CA ALA A 16 -19.37 11.93 36.51
C ALA A 16 -19.19 11.20 35.15
N GLY A 17 -20.16 11.33 34.26
CA GLY A 17 -20.07 10.82 32.91
C GLY A 17 -18.94 11.54 32.16
N VAL A 18 -17.81 10.89 32.02
CA VAL A 18 -16.83 11.28 31.02
C VAL A 18 -17.46 10.97 29.66
N VAL A 19 -18.01 12.00 29.05
CA VAL A 19 -18.42 11.93 27.64
C VAL A 19 -17.14 11.81 26.82
N PHE A 20 -16.76 10.57 26.49
CA PHE A 20 -15.83 10.33 25.42
C PHE A 20 -16.53 10.75 24.11
N LEU A 21 -16.27 11.99 23.69
CA LEU A 21 -16.48 12.39 22.30
C LEU A 21 -15.54 11.52 21.47
N ILE A 22 -16.06 10.40 21.00
CA ILE A 22 -15.48 9.70 19.85
C ILE A 22 -15.72 10.67 18.69
N VAL A 23 -14.73 11.54 18.46
CA VAL A 23 -14.59 12.19 17.18
C VAL A 23 -14.34 11.03 16.22
N ALA A 24 -15.39 10.58 15.54
CA ALA A 24 -15.23 9.79 14.34
C ALA A 24 -14.37 10.67 13.43
N SER A 25 -13.07 10.44 13.44
CA SER A 25 -12.17 10.96 12.43
C SER A 25 -12.63 10.27 11.16
N THR A 26 -13.62 10.86 10.48
CA THR A 26 -13.78 10.65 9.05
C THR A 26 -12.37 10.80 8.52
N GLY A 27 -11.87 9.78 7.82
CA GLY A 27 -10.48 9.70 7.36
C GLY A 27 -10.14 10.82 6.37
N GLN A 28 -10.44 12.06 6.78
CA GLN A 28 -10.21 13.25 5.97
C GLN A 28 -8.71 13.43 5.79
N ALA A 29 -8.36 13.52 4.56
CA ALA A 29 -7.08 13.92 4.06
C ALA A 29 -6.63 15.21 4.74
N ASN A 30 -5.78 15.10 5.76
CA ASN A 30 -5.17 16.26 6.39
C ASN A 30 -3.66 16.20 6.22
N PRO A 31 -3.09 16.99 5.28
CA PRO A 31 -1.64 17.03 5.05
C PRO A 31 -0.82 17.31 6.31
N ALA A 32 -1.40 17.98 7.30
CA ALA A 32 -0.71 18.26 8.57
C ALA A 32 -0.40 16.96 9.34
N PHE A 33 -1.30 15.98 9.31
CA PHE A 33 -1.05 14.65 9.91
C PHE A 33 -0.10 13.80 9.07
N TRP A 34 -0.16 13.92 7.75
CA TRP A 34 0.75 13.18 6.89
C TRP A 34 2.20 13.60 7.07
N LYS A 35 2.46 14.87 7.38
CA LYS A 35 3.82 15.36 7.67
C LYS A 35 4.48 14.68 8.87
N LEU A 36 3.72 14.09 9.78
CA LEU A 36 4.28 13.33 10.89
C LEU A 36 4.91 12.01 10.41
N GLU A 37 4.32 11.38 9.40
CA GLU A 37 4.80 10.14 8.80
C GLU A 37 5.74 10.40 7.60
N TRP A 38 5.52 11.52 6.90
CA TRP A 38 6.18 11.91 5.66
C TRP A 38 6.80 13.31 5.77
N PRO A 39 7.75 13.54 6.70
CA PRO A 39 8.25 14.88 7.00
C PRO A 39 8.98 15.54 5.83
N GLU A 40 9.58 14.74 4.93
CA GLU A 40 10.37 15.21 3.79
C GLU A 40 9.59 15.25 2.48
N THR A 41 8.34 14.78 2.44
CA THR A 41 7.50 14.88 1.25
C THR A 41 7.04 16.32 1.02
N ASP A 42 7.25 16.81 -0.20
CA ASP A 42 6.84 18.16 -0.60
C ASP A 42 5.34 18.22 -0.93
N PHE A 43 4.50 18.41 0.08
CA PHE A 43 3.04 18.51 -0.09
C PHE A 43 2.59 19.79 -0.81
N SER A 44 3.48 20.74 -1.10
CA SER A 44 3.11 21.90 -1.92
C SER A 44 2.93 21.53 -3.39
N LYS A 45 3.47 20.39 -3.81
CA LYS A 45 3.37 19.85 -5.16
C LYS A 45 2.41 18.67 -5.18
N HIS A 46 1.27 18.87 -5.80
CA HIS A 46 0.27 17.81 -5.99
C HIS A 46 -0.53 18.05 -7.27
N SER A 47 -1.05 16.98 -7.87
CA SER A 47 -1.86 17.02 -9.10
C SER A 47 -3.33 16.73 -8.85
N VAL A 48 -3.70 16.30 -7.63
CA VAL A 48 -5.08 16.00 -7.23
C VAL A 48 -5.43 16.71 -5.93
N PRO A 49 -6.72 16.99 -5.65
CA PRO A 49 -7.17 17.49 -4.36
C PRO A 49 -6.83 16.48 -3.25
N PHE A 50 -6.37 16.95 -2.10
CA PHE A 50 -6.04 16.07 -0.97
C PHE A 50 -7.25 15.35 -0.40
N GLU A 51 -8.43 15.92 -0.55
CA GLU A 51 -9.72 15.35 -0.11
C GLU A 51 -10.06 14.03 -0.82
N GLU A 52 -9.39 13.75 -1.95
CA GLU A 52 -9.53 12.49 -2.67
C GLU A 52 -8.60 11.39 -2.15
N ILE A 53 -7.67 11.72 -1.21
CA ILE A 53 -6.68 10.80 -0.68
C ILE A 53 -7.12 10.34 0.70
N PHE A 54 -7.20 9.03 0.90
CA PHE A 54 -7.65 8.40 2.14
C PHE A 54 -6.56 7.53 2.75
N SER A 55 -6.67 7.28 4.05
CA SER A 55 -5.84 6.28 4.71
C SER A 55 -6.34 4.88 4.37
N GLY A 56 -5.43 3.98 3.98
CA GLY A 56 -5.69 2.56 3.81
C GLY A 56 -5.66 1.77 5.13
N GLY A 57 -5.45 2.45 6.28
CA GLY A 57 -5.44 1.83 7.59
C GLY A 57 -4.08 1.26 8.02
N VAL A 58 -3.07 1.31 7.16
CA VAL A 58 -1.70 0.88 7.46
C VAL A 58 -0.72 2.06 7.31
N PRO A 59 0.38 2.09 8.07
CA PRO A 59 1.43 3.10 7.88
C PRO A 59 2.25 2.83 6.62
N ARG A 60 3.19 3.70 6.32
CA ARG A 60 4.20 3.51 5.27
C ARG A 60 4.87 2.16 5.43
N ASP A 61 4.88 1.35 4.36
CA ASP A 61 5.39 -0.03 4.31
C ASP A 61 4.84 -0.96 5.40
N GLY A 62 3.67 -0.63 5.97
CA GLY A 62 2.92 -1.53 6.86
C GLY A 62 2.48 -2.82 6.15
N ILE A 63 2.33 -2.76 4.82
CA ILE A 63 2.35 -3.90 3.91
C ILE A 63 3.77 -3.90 3.32
N PRO A 64 4.65 -4.85 3.69
CA PRO A 64 6.06 -4.79 3.33
C PRO A 64 6.28 -5.12 1.85
N PRO A 65 6.77 -4.18 1.03
CA PRO A 65 7.12 -4.47 -0.36
C PRO A 65 8.34 -5.38 -0.44
N ILE A 66 8.50 -6.09 -1.56
CA ILE A 66 9.67 -6.93 -1.82
C ILE A 66 10.71 -6.11 -2.61
N TYR A 67 11.89 -5.92 -2.04
CA TYR A 67 12.98 -5.15 -2.65
C TYR A 67 14.04 -6.00 -3.32
N ASP A 68 14.17 -7.26 -2.91
CA ASP A 68 15.16 -8.22 -3.43
C ASP A 68 14.48 -9.60 -3.59
N PRO A 69 13.71 -9.80 -4.67
CA PRO A 69 12.95 -11.04 -4.86
C PRO A 69 13.88 -12.22 -5.16
N ASN A 70 13.62 -13.34 -4.49
CA ASN A 70 14.27 -14.62 -4.77
C ASN A 70 13.36 -15.49 -5.62
N PHE A 71 13.87 -15.99 -6.73
CA PHE A 71 13.16 -16.87 -7.64
C PHE A 71 13.64 -18.32 -7.54
N ALA A 72 12.71 -19.24 -7.62
CA ALA A 72 12.98 -20.66 -7.71
C ALA A 72 12.56 -21.21 -9.08
N SER A 73 13.13 -22.35 -9.47
CA SER A 73 12.70 -23.04 -10.70
C SER A 73 11.27 -23.57 -10.55
N ILE A 74 10.58 -23.74 -11.68
CA ILE A 74 9.22 -24.30 -11.71
C ILE A 74 9.17 -25.66 -11.02
N ASP A 75 10.15 -26.52 -11.28
CA ASP A 75 10.22 -27.87 -10.68
C ASP A 75 10.34 -27.82 -9.16
N ALA A 76 11.09 -26.84 -8.64
CA ALA A 76 11.26 -26.67 -7.19
C ALA A 76 9.97 -26.22 -6.50
N VAL A 77 9.15 -25.40 -7.17
CA VAL A 77 7.92 -24.84 -6.59
C VAL A 77 6.66 -25.67 -6.92
N ALA A 78 6.72 -26.57 -7.90
CA ALA A 78 5.56 -27.37 -8.35
C ALA A 78 4.88 -28.18 -7.24
N LYS A 79 5.59 -28.48 -6.15
CA LYS A 79 5.05 -29.19 -4.97
C LYS A 79 4.23 -28.27 -4.04
N HIS A 80 4.45 -26.95 -4.13
CA HIS A 80 3.86 -25.95 -3.24
C HIS A 80 2.72 -25.18 -3.90
N TYR A 81 2.71 -25.08 -5.25
CA TYR A 81 1.70 -24.37 -6.01
C TYR A 81 0.87 -25.34 -6.84
N LYS A 82 -0.44 -25.12 -6.86
CA LYS A 82 -1.34 -25.86 -7.77
C LYS A 82 -1.19 -25.28 -9.17
N GLY A 83 -1.40 -26.11 -10.20
CA GLY A 83 -1.37 -25.65 -11.60
C GLY A 83 -2.46 -24.61 -11.96
N THR A 84 -3.40 -24.35 -11.06
CA THR A 84 -4.46 -23.33 -11.16
C THR A 84 -4.17 -22.07 -10.34
N GLU A 85 -2.99 -21.98 -9.72
CA GLU A 85 -2.63 -20.79 -8.95
C GLU A 85 -2.48 -19.58 -9.87
N PRO A 86 -3.18 -18.45 -9.62
CA PRO A 86 -3.05 -17.27 -10.44
C PRO A 86 -1.68 -16.60 -10.21
N VAL A 87 -1.05 -16.21 -11.31
CA VAL A 87 0.23 -15.50 -11.30
C VAL A 87 0.17 -14.28 -12.21
N ILE A 88 0.98 -13.28 -11.92
CA ILE A 88 1.35 -12.26 -12.90
C ILE A 88 2.61 -12.76 -13.58
N GLU A 89 2.58 -12.95 -14.88
CA GLU A 89 3.76 -13.27 -15.68
C GLU A 89 4.29 -12.01 -16.35
N VAL A 90 5.61 -11.81 -16.25
CA VAL A 90 6.32 -10.77 -16.98
C VAL A 90 7.35 -11.44 -17.85
N SER A 91 7.24 -11.24 -19.16
CA SER A 91 8.18 -11.78 -20.15
C SER A 91 8.86 -10.64 -20.89
N LEU A 92 10.20 -10.66 -20.91
CA LEU A 92 11.04 -9.64 -21.53
C LEU A 92 12.30 -10.27 -22.11
N ASP A 93 12.58 -10.05 -23.38
CA ASP A 93 13.78 -10.51 -24.07
C ASP A 93 14.06 -12.02 -23.87
N GLY A 94 13.00 -12.85 -23.96
CA GLY A 94 13.10 -14.31 -23.82
C GLY A 94 13.30 -14.82 -22.39
N LYS A 95 13.29 -13.94 -21.39
CA LYS A 95 13.26 -14.31 -19.96
C LYS A 95 11.86 -14.07 -19.40
N ALA A 96 11.46 -14.87 -18.42
CA ALA A 96 10.17 -14.71 -17.77
C ALA A 96 10.28 -14.94 -16.27
N HIS A 97 9.61 -14.09 -15.49
CA HIS A 97 9.36 -14.27 -14.08
C HIS A 97 7.85 -14.39 -13.83
N ALA A 98 7.47 -15.25 -12.90
CA ALA A 98 6.09 -15.42 -12.45
C ALA A 98 5.98 -15.01 -10.99
N TYR A 99 5.00 -14.16 -10.71
CA TYR A 99 4.74 -13.60 -9.38
C TYR A 99 3.39 -14.14 -8.89
N PRO A 100 3.39 -15.12 -7.96
CA PRO A 100 2.14 -15.66 -7.43
C PRO A 100 1.26 -14.58 -6.82
N LEU A 101 -0.02 -14.56 -7.19
CA LEU A 101 -0.94 -13.53 -6.70
C LEU A 101 -1.10 -13.60 -5.18
N GLY A 102 -1.01 -14.81 -4.59
CA GLY A 102 -1.02 -14.97 -3.14
C GLY A 102 0.12 -14.23 -2.42
N ILE A 103 1.29 -14.08 -3.02
CA ILE A 103 2.40 -13.26 -2.50
C ILE A 103 2.05 -11.78 -2.63
N LEU A 104 1.57 -11.35 -3.81
CA LEU A 104 1.23 -9.96 -4.06
C LEU A 104 0.03 -9.47 -3.23
N MET A 105 -0.86 -10.35 -2.80
CA MET A 105 -1.93 -10.02 -1.84
C MET A 105 -1.42 -9.51 -0.50
N THR A 106 -0.19 -9.85 -0.12
CA THR A 106 0.42 -9.52 1.19
C THR A 106 1.62 -8.59 1.09
N HIS A 107 2.09 -8.32 -0.14
CA HIS A 107 3.26 -7.47 -0.38
C HIS A 107 2.97 -6.30 -1.34
N GLU A 108 1.95 -6.40 -2.18
CA GLU A 108 1.47 -5.42 -3.14
C GLU A 108 2.50 -4.98 -4.20
N ILE A 109 3.79 -4.88 -3.86
CA ILE A 109 4.84 -4.36 -4.75
C ILE A 109 6.07 -5.27 -4.70
N VAL A 110 6.58 -5.65 -5.86
CA VAL A 110 7.88 -6.31 -6.03
C VAL A 110 8.76 -5.45 -6.92
N ASN A 111 9.87 -4.97 -6.37
CA ASN A 111 10.92 -4.29 -7.13
C ASN A 111 11.90 -5.33 -7.65
N ASP A 112 11.95 -5.53 -8.96
CA ASP A 112 12.72 -6.60 -9.60
C ASP A 112 13.63 -6.06 -10.72
N GLU A 113 14.46 -6.95 -11.24
CA GLU A 113 15.21 -6.75 -12.47
C GLU A 113 15.02 -7.96 -13.39
N LEU A 114 14.47 -7.72 -14.59
CA LEU A 114 14.28 -8.74 -15.61
C LEU A 114 14.97 -8.31 -16.91
N ALA A 115 15.83 -9.16 -17.44
CA ALA A 115 16.58 -8.91 -18.67
C ALA A 115 17.37 -7.57 -18.67
N GLY A 116 17.87 -7.14 -17.50
CA GLY A 116 18.62 -5.88 -17.34
C GLY A 116 17.72 -4.64 -17.17
N LYS A 117 16.41 -4.79 -17.18
CA LYS A 117 15.47 -3.69 -16.87
C LYS A 117 15.01 -3.75 -15.43
N LYS A 118 15.05 -2.61 -14.76
CA LYS A 118 14.50 -2.43 -13.40
C LYS A 118 12.99 -2.25 -13.51
N ILE A 119 12.22 -3.21 -13.01
CA ILE A 119 10.76 -3.22 -13.08
C ILE A 119 10.13 -3.22 -11.68
N ALA A 120 8.91 -2.71 -11.59
CA ALA A 120 8.06 -2.89 -10.43
C ALA A 120 6.80 -3.66 -10.85
N VAL A 121 6.59 -4.82 -10.25
CA VAL A 121 5.35 -5.57 -10.39
C VAL A 121 4.44 -5.19 -9.25
N THR A 122 3.29 -4.61 -9.57
CA THR A 122 2.37 -4.04 -8.58
C THR A 122 1.00 -4.70 -8.66
N TYR A 123 0.38 -4.89 -7.52
CA TYR A 123 -0.96 -5.41 -7.40
C TYR A 123 -1.75 -4.67 -6.32
N CYS A 124 -2.91 -4.16 -6.69
CA CYS A 124 -3.85 -3.54 -5.74
C CYS A 124 -4.97 -4.55 -5.42
N PRO A 125 -4.99 -5.17 -4.23
CA PRO A 125 -6.04 -6.13 -3.87
C PRO A 125 -7.44 -5.52 -3.86
N LEU A 126 -7.57 -4.25 -3.46
CA LEU A 126 -8.86 -3.56 -3.33
C LEU A 126 -9.53 -3.29 -4.68
N CYS A 127 -8.76 -3.05 -5.73
CA CYS A 127 -9.28 -2.80 -7.07
C CYS A 127 -8.99 -3.95 -8.04
N SER A 128 -8.38 -5.06 -7.57
CA SER A 128 -8.01 -6.23 -8.36
C SER A 128 -7.22 -5.86 -9.63
N SER A 129 -6.36 -4.86 -9.54
CA SER A 129 -5.56 -4.39 -10.67
C SER A 129 -4.09 -4.75 -10.52
N ALA A 130 -3.48 -5.19 -11.61
CA ALA A 130 -2.06 -5.45 -11.72
C ALA A 130 -1.47 -4.57 -12.81
N VAL A 131 -0.35 -3.89 -12.51
CA VAL A 131 0.40 -3.12 -13.50
C VAL A 131 1.88 -3.35 -13.26
N VAL A 132 2.62 -3.53 -14.33
CA VAL A 132 4.10 -3.64 -14.30
C VAL A 132 4.67 -2.36 -14.87
N PHE A 133 5.62 -1.77 -14.18
CA PHE A 133 6.24 -0.51 -14.59
C PHE A 133 7.74 -0.65 -14.79
N ASP A 134 8.28 0.05 -15.78
CA ASP A 134 9.70 0.40 -15.82
C ASP A 134 9.96 1.42 -14.68
N ARG A 135 10.91 1.10 -13.80
CA ARG A 135 11.28 1.99 -12.68
C ARG A 135 12.18 3.16 -13.09
N ASN A 136 12.61 3.19 -14.35
CA ASN A 136 13.42 4.29 -14.88
C ASN A 136 12.52 5.44 -15.32
N VAL A 137 12.58 6.55 -14.60
CA VAL A 137 11.90 7.79 -14.96
C VAL A 137 12.96 8.85 -15.23
N ASN A 138 13.05 9.30 -16.49
CA ASN A 138 14.01 10.32 -16.91
C ASN A 138 15.48 10.01 -16.55
N GLY A 139 15.87 8.73 -16.66
CA GLY A 139 17.24 8.29 -16.37
C GLY A 139 17.53 8.00 -14.90
N LYS A 140 16.55 8.15 -14.01
CA LYS A 140 16.65 7.83 -12.59
C LYS A 140 15.81 6.60 -12.26
N ILE A 141 16.40 5.64 -11.56
CA ILE A 141 15.68 4.46 -11.07
C ILE A 141 14.95 4.83 -9.78
N HIS A 142 13.67 4.49 -9.70
CA HIS A 142 12.86 4.68 -8.51
C HIS A 142 12.60 3.34 -7.83
N THR A 143 12.77 3.31 -6.52
CA THR A 143 12.45 2.14 -5.68
C THR A 143 11.10 2.38 -5.02
N LEU A 144 10.12 1.51 -5.31
CA LEU A 144 8.75 1.73 -4.92
C LEU A 144 8.38 0.96 -3.65
N GLY A 145 7.69 1.63 -2.74
CA GLY A 145 7.13 1.10 -1.51
C GLY A 145 5.62 1.34 -1.42
N VAL A 146 4.98 0.78 -0.39
CA VAL A 146 3.53 0.91 -0.12
C VAL A 146 3.29 2.11 0.79
N SER A 147 2.54 3.10 0.32
CA SER A 147 2.34 4.33 1.09
C SER A 147 1.33 4.20 2.23
N GLY A 148 0.46 3.21 2.19
CA GLY A 148 -0.70 3.11 3.07
C GLY A 148 -1.81 4.12 2.77
N LYS A 149 -1.74 4.81 1.63
CA LYS A 149 -2.76 5.77 1.15
C LYS A 149 -3.48 5.20 -0.07
N LEU A 150 -4.71 5.68 -0.26
CA LEU A 150 -5.62 5.25 -1.32
C LEU A 150 -6.27 6.45 -1.99
N ARG A 151 -6.61 6.31 -3.27
CA ARG A 151 -7.51 7.19 -4.02
C ARG A 151 -8.40 6.35 -4.94
N ASN A 152 -9.71 6.53 -4.87
CA ASN A 152 -10.68 5.71 -5.63
C ASN A 152 -10.47 4.20 -5.45
N SER A 153 -10.19 3.74 -4.23
CA SER A 153 -9.83 2.37 -3.86
C SER A 153 -8.53 1.85 -4.47
N ASP A 154 -7.77 2.67 -5.20
CA ASP A 154 -6.48 2.32 -5.77
C ASP A 154 -5.33 2.69 -4.82
N LEU A 155 -4.35 1.80 -4.71
CA LEU A 155 -3.22 2.02 -3.82
C LEU A 155 -2.29 3.14 -4.32
N PHE A 156 -1.69 3.85 -3.38
CA PHE A 156 -0.56 4.69 -3.66
C PHE A 156 0.74 3.99 -3.30
N MET A 157 1.64 3.98 -4.25
CA MET A 157 3.04 3.68 -4.03
C MET A 157 3.76 4.95 -3.58
N TRP A 158 4.92 4.82 -2.96
CA TRP A 158 5.85 5.92 -2.74
C TRP A 158 7.23 5.53 -3.26
N ASP A 159 8.08 6.50 -3.61
CA ASP A 159 9.44 6.23 -4.02
C ASP A 159 10.47 6.70 -2.98
N HIS A 160 11.55 5.92 -2.83
CA HIS A 160 12.63 6.20 -1.88
C HIS A 160 13.45 7.44 -2.26
N GLU A 161 13.52 7.76 -3.55
CA GLU A 161 14.43 8.75 -4.11
C GLU A 161 13.91 10.16 -4.02
N THR A 162 12.57 10.33 -4.02
CA THR A 162 11.93 11.67 -3.98
C THR A 162 10.85 11.78 -2.91
N LEU A 163 10.52 10.66 -2.24
CA LEU A 163 9.43 10.54 -1.27
C LEU A 163 8.08 11.00 -1.83
N SER A 164 7.92 10.90 -3.15
CA SER A 164 6.69 11.23 -3.86
C SER A 164 5.73 10.06 -3.84
N TRP A 165 4.43 10.36 -3.96
CA TRP A 165 3.37 9.37 -4.00
C TRP A 165 2.87 9.17 -5.42
N TRP A 166 2.78 7.91 -5.83
CA TRP A 166 2.44 7.48 -7.17
C TRP A 166 1.15 6.66 -7.14
N GLN A 167 0.20 6.99 -8.00
CA GLN A 167 -1.03 6.20 -8.12
C GLN A 167 -0.75 4.94 -8.94
N GLN A 168 -1.05 3.76 -8.40
CA GLN A 168 -0.70 2.47 -9.01
C GLN A 168 -1.36 2.29 -10.38
N PHE A 169 -2.65 2.56 -10.51
CA PHE A 169 -3.37 2.30 -11.75
C PHE A 169 -2.92 3.18 -12.92
N THR A 170 -2.48 4.40 -12.66
CA THR A 170 -2.09 5.37 -13.69
C THR A 170 -0.58 5.47 -13.87
N GLY A 171 0.21 5.04 -12.89
CA GLY A 171 1.65 5.27 -12.84
C GLY A 171 2.04 6.73 -12.65
N GLU A 172 1.10 7.63 -12.37
CA GLU A 172 1.37 9.06 -12.20
C GLU A 172 1.79 9.38 -10.76
N ALA A 173 2.86 10.16 -10.61
CA ALA A 173 3.20 10.77 -9.34
C ALA A 173 2.24 11.93 -9.07
N ILE A 174 1.50 11.85 -7.97
CA ILE A 174 0.42 12.79 -7.66
C ILE A 174 0.71 13.70 -6.48
N VAL A 175 1.67 13.36 -5.63
CA VAL A 175 2.12 14.21 -4.52
C VAL A 175 3.64 14.13 -4.42
N GLY A 176 4.30 15.23 -4.10
CA GLY A 176 5.74 15.30 -3.85
C GLY A 176 6.55 15.89 -4.99
N ALA A 177 7.87 15.81 -4.88
CA ALA A 177 8.80 16.45 -5.83
C ALA A 177 8.66 15.92 -7.26
N ALA A 178 8.24 14.65 -7.43
CA ALA A 178 8.01 14.02 -8.73
C ALA A 178 6.59 14.26 -9.29
N ALA A 179 5.74 15.03 -8.62
CA ALA A 179 4.34 15.24 -9.04
C ALA A 179 4.24 15.56 -10.54
N ARG A 180 3.31 14.86 -11.23
CA ARG A 180 3.08 14.86 -12.69
C ARG A 180 4.10 14.07 -13.52
N MET A 181 5.15 13.49 -12.95
CA MET A 181 5.95 12.47 -13.64
C MET A 181 5.15 11.19 -13.77
N ARG A 182 5.55 10.32 -14.70
CA ARG A 182 4.83 9.07 -14.94
C ARG A 182 5.80 7.91 -15.12
N LEU A 183 5.51 6.79 -14.45
CA LEU A 183 6.10 5.50 -14.73
C LEU A 183 5.59 4.99 -16.09
N THR A 184 6.44 4.31 -16.83
CA THR A 184 6.06 3.66 -18.10
C THR A 184 5.63 2.23 -17.80
N PRO A 185 4.39 1.82 -18.20
CA PRO A 185 3.94 0.43 -18.06
C PRO A 185 4.59 -0.50 -19.07
#